data_48ae9ff92baca65fce0d943fe3ad1797
#
_entry.id   48ae9ff92baca65fce0d943fe3ad1797
#
_cell.length_a   1.000
_cell.length_b   1.000
_cell.length_c   1.000
_cell.angle_alpha   90.00
_cell.angle_beta   90.00
_cell.angle_gamma   90.00
#
_symmetry.space_group_name_H-M   'P 1'
#
loop_
_entity.id
_entity.type
_entity.pdbx_description
1 polymer ?
#
loop_
_entity_poly.entity_id
_entity_poly.type
_entity_poly.pdbx_seq_one_letter_code
_entity_poly.pdbx_strand_id
1 'polypeptide(L)'
;MPKNKAASSLRVAAAAIFTSFVCVATIVFSIYIPSTKGYFNIGESMVFLSALLFGPYVGAFSGGVGSMLADLILNYPYYAPATLLIKASEGFAVGFLSKHNPKIKSKIKWKAFTVILGIIVGGLLMSIGSTKYSGESELTLGFTTYTLTLPREVWLVLGGLAAILISLLGLIADPRLGWTIFSVTLGGLIMVLGYFIYEMLFLGWLFGMQVYAIAEVPANIGQMIIGTLVAIPVAKMIKRMFPQISGF
;
A
#
# COMPACT_ATOMS: atom_id res chain seq x y z
N MET A 1 25.71 -21.18 18.42
CA MET A 1 26.18 -20.20 17.39
C MET A 1 25.87 -20.52 15.91
N PRO A 2 25.62 -21.75 15.43
CA PRO A 2 25.29 -21.99 14.01
C PRO A 2 23.87 -21.53 13.57
N LYS A 3 22.89 -21.51 14.46
CA LYS A 3 21.50 -21.09 14.11
C LYS A 3 21.37 -19.66 13.59
N ASN A 4 22.20 -18.72 14.05
CA ASN A 4 22.13 -17.31 13.61
C ASN A 4 22.64 -17.10 12.17
N LYS A 5 23.64 -17.87 11.73
CA LYS A 5 24.18 -17.73 10.37
C LYS A 5 23.20 -18.24 9.30
N ALA A 6 22.56 -19.38 9.53
CA ALA A 6 21.56 -19.94 8.61
C ALA A 6 20.34 -19.03 8.46
N ALA A 7 19.86 -18.45 9.56
CA ALA A 7 18.74 -17.49 9.54
C ALA A 7 19.11 -16.19 8.79
N SER A 8 20.35 -15.72 8.93
CA SER A 8 20.84 -14.55 8.18
C SER A 8 20.93 -14.83 6.68
N SER A 9 21.51 -15.96 6.28
CA SER A 9 21.63 -16.36 4.87
C SER A 9 20.24 -16.50 4.20
N LEU A 10 19.27 -17.07 4.93
CA LEU A 10 17.91 -17.21 4.40
C LEU A 10 17.23 -15.84 4.21
N ARG A 11 17.44 -14.89 5.13
CA ARG A 11 16.90 -13.51 4.96
C ARG A 11 17.51 -12.81 3.74
N VAL A 12 18.80 -12.97 3.51
CA VAL A 12 19.49 -12.41 2.33
C VAL A 12 18.93 -13.04 1.05
N ALA A 13 18.82 -14.36 1.01
CA ALA A 13 18.23 -15.06 -0.13
C ALA A 13 16.77 -14.65 -0.38
N ALA A 14 15.96 -14.56 0.67
CA ALA A 14 14.58 -14.09 0.58
C ALA A 14 14.51 -12.65 0.06
N ALA A 15 15.39 -11.75 0.55
CA ALA A 15 15.45 -10.38 0.07
C ALA A 15 15.78 -10.31 -1.43
N ALA A 16 16.76 -11.07 -1.90
CA ALA A 16 17.13 -11.11 -3.31
C ALA A 16 16.00 -11.65 -4.20
N ILE A 17 15.39 -12.78 -3.81
CA ILE A 17 14.28 -13.40 -4.55
C ILE A 17 13.08 -12.47 -4.61
N PHE A 18 12.68 -11.89 -3.48
CA PHE A 18 11.53 -11.00 -3.45
C PHE A 18 11.79 -9.65 -4.12
N THR A 19 13.03 -9.15 -4.13
CA THR A 19 13.43 -8.01 -4.97
C THR A 19 13.14 -8.28 -6.44
N SER A 20 13.53 -9.46 -6.92
CA SER A 20 13.24 -9.88 -8.30
C SER A 20 11.74 -10.01 -8.55
N PHE A 21 10.97 -10.60 -7.62
CA PHE A 21 9.52 -10.72 -7.76
C PHE A 21 8.81 -9.36 -7.78
N VAL A 22 9.21 -8.42 -6.92
CA VAL A 22 8.67 -7.05 -6.94
C VAL A 22 8.97 -6.39 -8.27
N CYS A 23 10.23 -6.43 -8.71
CA CYS A 23 10.65 -5.83 -9.98
C CYS A 23 9.87 -6.43 -11.18
N VAL A 24 9.84 -7.74 -11.30
CA VAL A 24 9.14 -8.43 -12.40
C VAL A 24 7.63 -8.17 -12.38
N ALA A 25 6.98 -8.29 -11.21
CA ALA A 25 5.55 -8.03 -11.09
C ALA A 25 5.19 -6.58 -11.44
N THR A 26 6.05 -5.63 -11.11
CA THR A 26 5.89 -4.21 -11.47
C THR A 26 6.00 -4.02 -12.98
N ILE A 27 6.99 -4.65 -13.64
CA ILE A 27 7.25 -4.49 -15.08
C ILE A 27 6.18 -5.19 -15.92
N VAL A 28 5.82 -6.43 -15.57
CA VAL A 28 4.93 -7.26 -16.38
C VAL A 28 3.52 -6.66 -16.49
N PHE A 29 3.09 -5.96 -15.46
CA PHE A 29 1.78 -5.31 -15.47
C PHE A 29 1.93 -3.85 -15.03
N SER A 30 2.10 -2.96 -16.01
CA SER A 30 2.16 -1.52 -15.81
C SER A 30 1.22 -0.80 -16.77
N ILE A 31 0.42 0.14 -16.24
CA ILE A 31 -0.51 0.98 -17.02
C ILE A 31 -0.09 2.42 -16.82
N TYR A 32 0.31 3.10 -17.88
CA TYR A 32 0.74 4.49 -17.86
C TYR A 32 -0.38 5.45 -17.46
N ILE A 33 -0.07 6.44 -16.63
CA ILE A 33 -0.99 7.49 -16.18
C ILE A 33 -0.48 8.85 -16.73
N PRO A 34 -1.09 9.37 -17.82
CA PRO A 34 -0.57 10.57 -18.50
C PRO A 34 -0.49 11.82 -17.63
N SER A 35 -1.43 12.02 -16.70
CA SER A 35 -1.53 13.21 -15.85
C SER A 35 -0.40 13.35 -14.83
N THR A 36 0.19 12.23 -14.41
CA THR A 36 1.28 12.18 -13.44
C THR A 36 2.61 11.76 -14.06
N LYS A 37 2.55 11.24 -15.29
CA LYS A 37 3.67 10.58 -15.96
C LYS A 37 4.23 9.41 -15.14
N GLY A 38 3.40 8.86 -14.25
CA GLY A 38 3.63 7.66 -13.47
C GLY A 38 2.92 6.44 -14.09
N TYR A 39 2.76 5.39 -13.34
CA TYR A 39 2.08 4.18 -13.80
C TYR A 39 1.47 3.37 -12.66
N PHE A 40 0.32 2.75 -12.95
CA PHE A 40 -0.29 1.73 -12.10
C PHE A 40 0.43 0.39 -12.31
N ASN A 41 0.62 -0.41 -11.24
CA ASN A 41 1.25 -1.74 -11.32
C ASN A 41 0.71 -2.69 -10.26
N ILE A 42 1.06 -3.99 -10.36
CA ILE A 42 0.66 -5.03 -9.38
C ILE A 42 1.81 -5.49 -8.47
N GLY A 43 2.98 -4.87 -8.59
CA GLY A 43 4.16 -5.16 -7.77
C GLY A 43 3.91 -5.03 -6.27
N GLU A 44 2.93 -4.21 -5.90
CA GLU A 44 2.46 -4.01 -4.53
C GLU A 44 2.15 -5.33 -3.81
N SER A 45 1.59 -6.29 -4.54
CA SER A 45 1.31 -7.64 -4.00
C SER A 45 2.56 -8.32 -3.49
N MET A 46 3.69 -8.15 -4.18
CA MET A 46 4.97 -8.76 -3.80
C MET A 46 5.67 -7.99 -2.67
N VAL A 47 5.52 -6.67 -2.62
CA VAL A 47 6.00 -5.84 -1.49
C VAL A 47 5.32 -6.30 -0.19
N PHE A 48 4.00 -6.35 -0.17
CA PHE A 48 3.25 -6.80 0.99
C PHE A 48 3.53 -8.25 1.34
N LEU A 49 3.61 -9.12 0.35
CA LEU A 49 3.89 -10.55 0.57
C LEU A 49 5.26 -10.75 1.23
N SER A 50 6.31 -10.09 0.73
CA SER A 50 7.65 -10.16 1.31
C SER A 50 7.69 -9.68 2.75
N ALA A 51 7.03 -8.56 3.03
CA ALA A 51 6.92 -7.97 4.35
C ALA A 51 6.16 -8.88 5.34
N LEU A 52 5.03 -9.46 4.90
CA LEU A 52 4.22 -10.36 5.71
C LEU A 52 4.92 -11.68 6.02
N LEU A 53 5.73 -12.21 5.10
CA LEU A 53 6.44 -13.48 5.27
C LEU A 53 7.73 -13.30 6.07
N PHE A 54 8.56 -12.35 5.72
CA PHE A 54 9.94 -12.24 6.22
C PHE A 54 10.17 -11.03 7.13
N GLY A 55 9.19 -10.12 7.24
CA GLY A 55 9.22 -9.00 8.16
C GLY A 55 9.87 -7.73 7.60
N PRO A 56 10.15 -6.73 8.49
CA PRO A 56 10.38 -5.35 8.08
C PRO A 56 11.61 -5.17 7.18
N TYR A 57 12.72 -5.81 7.49
CA TYR A 57 13.96 -5.59 6.74
C TYR A 57 13.91 -6.17 5.31
N VAL A 58 13.34 -7.39 5.17
CA VAL A 58 13.16 -8.00 3.86
C VAL A 58 12.11 -7.24 3.07
N GLY A 59 10.98 -6.87 3.70
CA GLY A 59 9.94 -6.05 3.07
C GLY A 59 10.46 -4.70 2.58
N ALA A 60 11.26 -4.00 3.42
CA ALA A 60 11.86 -2.73 3.05
C ALA A 60 12.83 -2.86 1.87
N PHE A 61 13.74 -3.83 1.94
CA PHE A 61 14.74 -4.02 0.90
C PHE A 61 14.10 -4.44 -0.43
N SER A 62 13.26 -5.48 -0.41
CA SER A 62 12.62 -5.98 -1.63
C SER A 62 11.65 -4.98 -2.23
N GLY A 63 10.86 -4.29 -1.40
CA GLY A 63 9.95 -3.25 -1.85
C GLY A 63 10.71 -2.06 -2.45
N GLY A 64 11.65 -1.49 -1.72
CA GLY A 64 12.41 -0.33 -2.16
C GLY A 64 13.26 -0.60 -3.39
N VAL A 65 14.17 -1.59 -3.31
CA VAL A 65 15.11 -1.87 -4.39
C VAL A 65 14.39 -2.48 -5.60
N GLY A 66 13.44 -3.39 -5.39
CA GLY A 66 12.70 -4.03 -6.48
C GLY A 66 11.88 -3.05 -7.31
N SER A 67 11.16 -2.14 -6.63
CA SER A 67 10.37 -1.10 -7.32
C SER A 67 11.26 -0.05 -7.97
N MET A 68 12.35 0.37 -7.31
CA MET A 68 13.33 1.29 -7.91
C MET A 68 13.93 0.73 -9.20
N LEU A 69 14.32 -0.55 -9.21
CA LEU A 69 14.86 -1.20 -10.40
C LEU A 69 13.82 -1.26 -11.52
N ALA A 70 12.55 -1.52 -11.19
CA ALA A 70 11.48 -1.49 -12.17
C ALA A 70 11.32 -0.09 -12.80
N ASP A 71 11.37 0.97 -11.99
CA ASP A 71 11.32 2.35 -12.50
C ASP A 71 12.45 2.63 -13.49
N LEU A 72 13.68 2.22 -13.16
CA LEU A 72 14.83 2.41 -14.05
C LEU A 72 14.68 1.64 -15.37
N ILE A 73 14.18 0.41 -15.33
CA ILE A 73 13.96 -0.44 -16.50
C ILE A 73 12.81 0.10 -17.37
N LEU A 74 11.75 0.63 -16.75
CA LEU A 74 10.60 1.21 -17.44
C LEU A 74 10.81 2.65 -17.89
N ASN A 75 12.03 3.21 -17.75
CA ASN A 75 12.38 4.59 -18.10
C ASN A 75 11.66 5.68 -17.28
N TYR A 76 11.50 5.44 -15.97
CA TYR A 76 11.04 6.42 -14.98
C TYR A 76 12.14 6.81 -13.97
N PRO A 77 13.35 7.25 -14.42
CA PRO A 77 14.48 7.50 -13.53
C PRO A 77 14.20 8.62 -12.53
N TYR A 78 13.29 9.52 -12.84
CA TYR A 78 12.87 10.60 -11.95
C TYR A 78 12.01 10.12 -10.77
N TYR A 79 11.34 8.97 -10.88
CA TYR A 79 10.64 8.35 -9.75
C TYR A 79 11.55 7.46 -8.90
N ALA A 80 12.55 6.82 -9.50
CA ALA A 80 13.35 5.77 -8.88
C ALA A 80 13.93 6.11 -7.48
N PRO A 81 14.49 7.31 -7.21
CA PRO A 81 15.00 7.64 -5.87
C PRO A 81 13.88 7.75 -4.82
N ALA A 82 12.75 8.35 -5.19
CA ALA A 82 11.60 8.46 -4.29
C ALA A 82 10.95 7.10 -4.04
N THR A 83 10.79 6.31 -5.09
CA THR A 83 10.27 4.94 -5.03
C THR A 83 11.08 4.07 -4.08
N LEU A 84 12.43 4.16 -4.13
CA LEU A 84 13.29 3.46 -3.18
C LEU A 84 12.89 3.76 -1.73
N LEU A 85 12.75 5.04 -1.38
CA LEU A 85 12.45 5.46 -0.01
C LEU A 85 11.00 5.16 0.40
N ILE A 86 10.05 5.44 -0.48
CA ILE A 86 8.62 5.27 -0.24
C ILE A 86 8.30 3.78 -0.07
N LYS A 87 8.73 2.94 -1.00
CA LYS A 87 8.47 1.50 -1.00
C LYS A 87 9.24 0.75 0.09
N ALA A 88 10.44 1.24 0.43
CA ALA A 88 11.16 0.72 1.60
C ALA A 88 10.42 1.05 2.90
N SER A 89 9.94 2.28 3.07
CA SER A 89 9.17 2.70 4.24
C SER A 89 7.86 1.92 4.38
N GLU A 90 7.15 1.72 3.29
CA GLU A 90 5.95 0.92 3.19
C GLU A 90 6.20 -0.53 3.61
N GLY A 91 7.13 -1.22 2.94
CA GLY A 91 7.47 -2.61 3.25
C GLY A 91 7.98 -2.79 4.68
N PHE A 92 8.76 -1.82 5.19
CA PHE A 92 9.17 -1.80 6.59
C PHE A 92 7.96 -1.73 7.52
N ALA A 93 7.05 -0.77 7.31
CA ALA A 93 5.88 -0.55 8.15
C ALA A 93 4.96 -1.78 8.19
N VAL A 94 4.66 -2.38 7.03
CA VAL A 94 3.86 -3.61 6.94
C VAL A 94 4.51 -4.74 7.73
N GLY A 95 5.79 -4.99 7.49
CA GLY A 95 6.52 -6.06 8.16
C GLY A 95 6.68 -5.84 9.66
N PHE A 96 6.90 -4.60 10.09
CA PHE A 96 7.02 -4.24 11.49
C PHE A 96 5.69 -4.42 12.22
N LEU A 97 4.63 -3.82 11.71
CA LEU A 97 3.31 -3.89 12.34
C LEU A 97 2.75 -5.30 12.36
N SER A 98 2.87 -6.05 11.26
CA SER A 98 2.36 -7.42 11.21
C SER A 98 3.03 -8.36 12.22
N LYS A 99 4.31 -8.13 12.54
CA LYS A 99 5.03 -8.88 13.60
C LYS A 99 4.72 -8.40 15.01
N HIS A 100 4.45 -7.12 15.19
CA HIS A 100 4.12 -6.53 16.49
C HIS A 100 2.61 -6.51 16.74
N ASN A 101 1.94 -7.63 16.45
CA ASN A 101 0.53 -7.77 16.77
C ASN A 101 0.32 -7.61 18.29
N PRO A 102 -0.49 -6.66 18.76
CA PRO A 102 -0.71 -6.39 20.17
C PRO A 102 -1.42 -7.53 20.90
N LYS A 103 -1.62 -8.70 20.24
CA LYS A 103 -2.29 -9.89 20.81
C LYS A 103 -3.60 -9.53 21.49
N ILE A 104 -4.42 -8.74 20.80
CA ILE A 104 -5.74 -8.35 21.29
C ILE A 104 -6.56 -9.62 21.49
N LYS A 105 -6.46 -10.22 22.68
CA LYS A 105 -7.20 -11.45 23.04
C LYS A 105 -8.69 -11.19 23.20
N SER A 106 -9.08 -9.98 23.53
CA SER A 106 -10.47 -9.60 23.74
C SER A 106 -11.13 -9.22 22.42
N LYS A 107 -12.08 -10.02 21.98
CA LYS A 107 -12.92 -9.72 20.80
C LYS A 107 -13.65 -8.37 20.96
N ILE A 108 -14.01 -8.00 22.20
CA ILE A 108 -14.68 -6.73 22.49
C ILE A 108 -13.73 -5.54 22.22
N LYS A 109 -12.49 -5.61 22.71
CA LYS A 109 -11.49 -4.55 22.47
C LYS A 109 -11.16 -4.40 20.98
N TRP A 110 -11.10 -5.52 20.24
CA TRP A 110 -10.90 -5.49 18.80
C TRP A 110 -12.08 -4.81 18.08
N LYS A 111 -13.32 -5.19 18.43
CA LYS A 111 -14.52 -4.57 17.86
C LYS A 111 -14.59 -3.07 18.14
N ALA A 112 -14.31 -2.67 19.40
CA ALA A 112 -14.27 -1.27 19.77
C ALA A 112 -13.21 -0.49 18.96
N PHE A 113 -11.99 -1.05 18.82
CA PHE A 113 -10.92 -0.44 18.03
C PHE A 113 -11.32 -0.22 16.57
N THR A 114 -11.91 -1.24 15.93
CA THR A 114 -12.31 -1.14 14.51
C THR A 114 -13.49 -0.20 14.29
N VAL A 115 -14.44 -0.13 15.23
CA VAL A 115 -15.54 0.85 15.17
C VAL A 115 -15.00 2.27 15.31
N ILE A 116 -14.11 2.53 16.27
CA ILE A 116 -13.48 3.84 16.44
C ILE A 116 -12.67 4.22 15.20
N LEU A 117 -11.89 3.29 14.67
CA LEU A 117 -11.12 3.51 13.44
C LEU A 117 -12.03 3.81 12.25
N GLY A 118 -13.13 3.07 12.09
CA GLY A 118 -14.12 3.29 11.05
C GLY A 118 -14.75 4.69 11.14
N ILE A 119 -15.12 5.12 12.34
CA ILE A 119 -15.67 6.46 12.59
C ILE A 119 -14.63 7.54 12.24
N ILE A 120 -13.37 7.37 12.65
CA ILE A 120 -12.31 8.34 12.35
C ILE A 120 -12.07 8.43 10.85
N VAL A 121 -11.84 7.30 10.17
CA VAL A 121 -11.57 7.28 8.73
C VAL A 121 -12.77 7.79 7.93
N GLY A 122 -13.97 7.33 8.24
CA GLY A 122 -15.19 7.79 7.59
C GLY A 122 -15.46 9.27 7.82
N GLY A 123 -15.27 9.75 9.05
CA GLY A 123 -15.41 11.15 9.40
C GLY A 123 -14.41 12.06 8.70
N LEU A 124 -13.14 11.64 8.59
CA LEU A 124 -12.12 12.36 7.82
C LEU A 124 -12.49 12.40 6.33
N LEU A 125 -12.94 11.29 5.76
CA LEU A 125 -13.36 11.24 4.36
C LEU A 125 -14.57 12.15 4.10
N MET A 126 -15.57 12.14 4.99
CA MET A 126 -16.71 13.06 4.92
C MET A 126 -16.26 14.52 5.01
N SER A 127 -15.46 14.85 5.99
CA SER A 127 -15.04 16.22 6.27
C SER A 127 -14.14 16.77 5.16
N ILE A 128 -13.02 16.08 4.88
CA ILE A 128 -12.04 16.52 3.88
C ILE A 128 -12.62 16.44 2.46
N GLY A 129 -13.28 15.33 2.13
CA GLY A 129 -13.90 15.13 0.82
C GLY A 129 -14.94 16.20 0.51
N SER A 130 -15.89 16.42 1.43
CA SER A 130 -16.96 17.39 1.23
C SER A 130 -16.50 18.85 1.20
N THR A 131 -15.36 19.18 1.81
CA THR A 131 -14.86 20.55 1.86
C THR A 131 -13.81 20.88 0.81
N LYS A 132 -13.01 19.88 0.39
CA LYS A 132 -11.86 20.10 -0.50
C LYS A 132 -12.03 19.51 -1.90
N TYR A 133 -12.89 18.49 -2.04
CA TYR A 133 -13.02 17.70 -3.27
C TYR A 133 -14.46 17.65 -3.80
N SER A 134 -15.31 18.59 -3.38
CA SER A 134 -16.65 18.79 -3.94
C SER A 134 -16.60 19.84 -5.04
N GLY A 135 -17.35 19.65 -6.12
CA GLY A 135 -17.39 20.54 -7.26
C GLY A 135 -17.04 19.84 -8.57
N GLU A 136 -16.64 20.63 -9.55
CA GLU A 136 -16.24 20.10 -10.85
C GLU A 136 -14.85 19.43 -10.74
N SER A 137 -14.79 18.18 -11.19
CA SER A 137 -13.57 17.39 -11.24
C SER A 137 -13.43 16.80 -12.65
N GLU A 138 -12.25 16.87 -13.21
CA GLU A 138 -11.95 16.28 -14.51
C GLU A 138 -11.42 14.85 -14.31
N LEU A 139 -12.11 13.88 -14.87
CA LEU A 139 -11.67 12.49 -14.93
C LEU A 139 -11.20 12.17 -16.34
N THR A 140 -9.91 11.99 -16.53
CA THR A 140 -9.36 11.59 -17.82
C THR A 140 -9.20 10.06 -17.86
N LEU A 141 -9.94 9.42 -18.76
CA LEU A 141 -9.84 7.99 -19.06
C LEU A 141 -9.26 7.82 -20.46
N GLY A 142 -8.03 7.40 -20.56
CA GLY A 142 -7.31 7.30 -21.83
C GLY A 142 -7.13 8.66 -22.49
N PHE A 143 -7.75 8.86 -23.67
CA PHE A 143 -7.70 10.13 -24.41
C PHE A 143 -8.93 11.01 -24.21
N THR A 144 -9.88 10.60 -23.34
CA THR A 144 -11.15 11.31 -23.16
C THR A 144 -11.21 11.86 -21.74
N THR A 145 -11.44 13.15 -21.63
CA THR A 145 -11.65 13.84 -20.35
C THR A 145 -13.15 14.02 -20.12
N TYR A 146 -13.62 13.54 -18.98
CA TYR A 146 -14.99 13.70 -18.52
C TYR A 146 -15.02 14.71 -17.38
N THR A 147 -15.84 15.73 -17.49
CA THR A 147 -16.10 16.62 -16.37
C THR A 147 -17.17 15.97 -15.48
N LEU A 148 -16.79 15.64 -14.27
CA LEU A 148 -17.67 15.07 -13.25
C LEU A 148 -17.92 16.10 -12.18
N THR A 149 -19.17 16.43 -11.94
CA THR A 149 -19.52 17.20 -10.76
C THR A 149 -19.70 16.24 -9.58
N LEU A 150 -18.78 16.32 -8.62
CA LEU A 150 -18.84 15.53 -7.40
C LEU A 150 -19.59 16.35 -6.33
N PRO A 151 -20.88 16.12 -6.11
CA PRO A 151 -21.63 16.83 -5.09
C PRO A 151 -21.15 16.40 -3.69
N ARG A 152 -21.34 17.30 -2.72
CA ARG A 152 -20.94 17.07 -1.33
C ARG A 152 -21.47 15.77 -0.75
N GLU A 153 -22.66 15.38 -1.17
CA GLU A 153 -23.39 14.18 -0.74
C GLU A 153 -22.64 12.89 -1.07
N VAL A 154 -21.90 12.86 -2.18
CA VAL A 154 -21.06 11.72 -2.57
C VAL A 154 -20.03 11.41 -1.48
N TRP A 155 -19.37 12.42 -0.95
CA TRP A 155 -18.37 12.26 0.10
C TRP A 155 -18.99 11.85 1.44
N LEU A 156 -20.21 12.31 1.74
CA LEU A 156 -20.94 11.88 2.92
C LEU A 156 -21.30 10.40 2.82
N VAL A 157 -21.77 9.95 1.66
CA VAL A 157 -22.09 8.54 1.39
C VAL A 157 -20.82 7.68 1.43
N LEU A 158 -19.75 8.10 0.74
CA LEU A 158 -18.48 7.35 0.72
C LEU A 158 -17.85 7.22 2.13
N GLY A 159 -17.87 8.29 2.90
CA GLY A 159 -17.37 8.27 4.27
C GLY A 159 -18.24 7.39 5.18
N GLY A 160 -19.57 7.44 5.03
CA GLY A 160 -20.48 6.55 5.73
C GLY A 160 -20.27 5.08 5.40
N LEU A 161 -20.14 4.77 4.12
CA LEU A 161 -19.82 3.41 3.64
C LEU A 161 -18.46 2.95 4.18
N ALA A 162 -17.42 3.79 4.14
CA ALA A 162 -16.11 3.45 4.69
C ALA A 162 -16.18 3.16 6.19
N ALA A 163 -16.87 4.00 6.96
CA ALA A 163 -17.08 3.78 8.39
C ALA A 163 -17.78 2.44 8.68
N ILE A 164 -18.86 2.16 7.94
CA ILE A 164 -19.62 0.91 8.08
C ILE A 164 -18.75 -0.30 7.69
N LEU A 165 -18.08 -0.25 6.54
CA LEU A 165 -17.28 -1.37 6.05
C LEU A 165 -16.13 -1.71 6.99
N ILE A 166 -15.38 -0.71 7.47
CA ILE A 166 -14.28 -0.91 8.43
C ILE A 166 -14.82 -1.50 9.74
N SER A 167 -15.94 -0.99 10.22
CA SER A 167 -16.59 -1.50 11.44
C SER A 167 -17.06 -2.93 11.27
N LEU A 168 -17.74 -3.25 10.17
CA LEU A 168 -18.22 -4.60 9.85
C LEU A 168 -17.08 -5.61 9.69
N LEU A 169 -16.00 -5.23 8.98
CA LEU A 169 -14.81 -6.06 8.87
C LEU A 169 -14.24 -6.41 10.26
N GLY A 170 -14.21 -5.44 11.16
CA GLY A 170 -13.77 -5.67 12.54
C GLY A 170 -14.71 -6.54 13.35
N LEU A 171 -16.01 -6.51 13.06
CA LEU A 171 -17.01 -7.36 13.73
C LEU A 171 -16.93 -8.82 13.28
N ILE A 172 -16.59 -9.05 12.01
CA ILE A 172 -16.59 -10.37 11.35
C ILE A 172 -15.20 -11.01 11.39
N ALA A 173 -14.14 -10.23 11.20
CA ALA A 173 -12.78 -10.73 11.11
C ALA A 173 -12.22 -11.16 12.48
N ASP A 174 -11.49 -12.27 12.49
CA ASP A 174 -10.62 -12.63 13.62
C ASP A 174 -9.60 -11.50 13.88
N PRO A 175 -9.33 -11.11 15.13
CA PRO A 175 -8.38 -10.07 15.48
C PRO A 175 -7.00 -10.19 14.83
N ARG A 176 -6.52 -11.40 14.57
CA ARG A 176 -5.25 -11.65 13.87
C ARG A 176 -5.30 -11.23 12.41
N LEU A 177 -6.37 -11.60 11.72
CA LEU A 177 -6.58 -11.22 10.32
C LEU A 177 -6.79 -9.71 10.20
N GLY A 178 -7.60 -9.16 11.09
CA GLY A 178 -7.86 -7.71 11.12
C GLY A 178 -6.59 -6.90 11.35
N TRP A 179 -5.71 -7.33 12.26
CA TRP A 179 -4.42 -6.66 12.46
C TRP A 179 -3.51 -6.75 11.23
N THR A 180 -3.53 -7.88 10.52
CA THR A 180 -2.78 -8.03 9.27
C THR A 180 -3.31 -7.07 8.20
N ILE A 181 -4.64 -6.98 8.04
CA ILE A 181 -5.27 -6.02 7.12
C ILE A 181 -4.88 -4.59 7.50
N PHE A 182 -4.98 -4.23 8.78
CA PHE A 182 -4.58 -2.91 9.27
C PHE A 182 -3.12 -2.59 8.96
N SER A 183 -2.22 -3.54 9.19
CA SER A 183 -0.78 -3.37 8.91
C SER A 183 -0.50 -3.08 7.43
N VAL A 184 -1.15 -3.83 6.55
CA VAL A 184 -1.02 -3.68 5.10
C VAL A 184 -1.64 -2.35 4.62
N THR A 185 -2.83 -2.02 5.11
CA THR A 185 -3.50 -0.76 4.76
C THR A 185 -2.68 0.46 5.21
N LEU A 186 -2.12 0.43 6.43
CA LEU A 186 -1.29 1.54 6.91
C LEU A 186 0.00 1.68 6.09
N GLY A 187 0.64 0.55 5.73
CA GLY A 187 1.77 0.57 4.80
C GLY A 187 1.40 1.16 3.44
N GLY A 188 0.31 0.70 2.83
CA GLY A 188 -0.16 1.23 1.56
C GLY A 188 -0.52 2.72 1.63
N LEU A 189 -1.05 3.21 2.75
CA LEU A 189 -1.27 4.65 2.95
C LEU A 189 0.04 5.44 3.00
N ILE A 190 1.12 4.88 3.55
CA ILE A 190 2.47 5.48 3.48
C ILE A 190 2.89 5.64 2.03
N MET A 191 2.64 4.65 1.17
CA MET A 191 2.90 4.73 -0.26
C MET A 191 2.06 5.83 -0.92
N VAL A 192 0.75 5.82 -0.74
CA VAL A 192 -0.17 6.81 -1.34
C VAL A 192 0.25 8.23 -0.97
N LEU A 193 0.49 8.49 0.31
CA LEU A 193 0.93 9.80 0.80
C LEU A 193 2.35 10.16 0.34
N GLY A 194 3.24 9.18 0.31
CA GLY A 194 4.62 9.37 -0.10
C GLY A 194 4.72 9.83 -1.56
N TYR A 195 4.04 9.16 -2.48
CA TYR A 195 4.00 9.59 -3.88
C TYR A 195 3.29 10.91 -4.05
N PHE A 196 2.15 11.11 -3.41
CA PHE A 196 1.44 12.40 -3.47
C PHE A 196 2.33 13.57 -3.03
N ILE A 197 3.07 13.44 -1.92
CA ILE A 197 3.99 14.47 -1.43
C ILE A 197 5.15 14.66 -2.41
N TYR A 198 5.72 13.56 -2.92
CA TYR A 198 6.81 13.61 -3.87
C TYR A 198 6.43 14.34 -5.15
N GLU A 199 5.31 14.01 -5.74
CA GLU A 199 4.79 14.63 -6.96
C GLU A 199 4.44 16.10 -6.75
N MET A 200 3.79 16.42 -5.63
CA MET A 200 3.35 17.76 -5.33
C MET A 200 4.52 18.73 -5.04
N LEU A 201 5.56 18.26 -4.33
CA LEU A 201 6.61 19.14 -3.82
C LEU A 201 7.95 19.00 -4.56
N PHE A 202 8.32 17.79 -4.96
CA PHE A 202 9.67 17.51 -5.41
C PHE A 202 9.80 17.31 -6.92
N LEU A 203 8.83 16.73 -7.59
CA LEU A 203 8.95 16.38 -9.00
C LEU A 203 9.07 17.65 -9.88
N GLY A 204 8.28 18.67 -9.59
CA GLY A 204 8.39 19.97 -10.25
C GLY A 204 9.70 20.70 -9.94
N TRP A 205 10.10 20.70 -8.67
CA TRP A 205 11.30 21.40 -8.22
C TRP A 205 12.60 20.73 -8.70
N LEU A 206 12.70 19.40 -8.65
CA LEU A 206 13.91 18.67 -9.02
C LEU A 206 14.07 18.47 -10.53
N PHE A 207 12.96 18.27 -11.25
CA PHE A 207 12.98 17.86 -12.65
C PHE A 207 12.23 18.81 -13.58
N GLY A 208 11.66 19.90 -13.07
CA GLY A 208 10.87 20.85 -13.85
C GLY A 208 9.59 20.25 -14.44
N MET A 209 9.12 19.11 -13.91
CA MET A 209 7.95 18.40 -14.43
C MET A 209 6.69 18.91 -13.78
N GLN A 210 5.75 19.41 -14.59
CA GLN A 210 4.41 19.71 -14.11
C GLN A 210 3.56 18.44 -14.13
N VAL A 211 3.13 18.00 -12.94
CA VAL A 211 2.28 16.82 -12.77
C VAL A 211 1.09 17.16 -11.86
N TYR A 212 0.00 16.45 -12.06
CA TYR A 212 -1.21 16.64 -11.28
C TYR A 212 -1.29 15.54 -10.20
N ALA A 213 -0.57 15.73 -9.10
CA ALA A 213 -0.35 14.72 -8.05
C ALA A 213 -1.64 14.05 -7.53
N ILE A 214 -2.77 14.79 -7.47
CA ILE A 214 -4.03 14.22 -7.00
C ILE A 214 -4.56 13.10 -7.91
N ALA A 215 -4.19 13.10 -9.19
CA ALA A 215 -4.64 12.09 -10.15
C ALA A 215 -3.99 10.71 -9.93
N GLU A 216 -2.84 10.64 -9.24
CA GLU A 216 -2.19 9.38 -8.89
C GLU A 216 -2.83 8.70 -7.68
N VAL A 217 -3.45 9.48 -6.79
CA VAL A 217 -4.03 8.96 -5.54
C VAL A 217 -5.01 7.80 -5.76
N PRO A 218 -5.98 7.86 -6.68
CA PRO A 218 -6.87 6.73 -6.96
C PRO A 218 -6.14 5.49 -7.46
N ALA A 219 -5.12 5.67 -8.31
CA ALA A 219 -4.31 4.58 -8.83
C ALA A 219 -3.53 3.88 -7.70
N ASN A 220 -2.88 4.66 -6.84
CA ASN A 220 -2.13 4.14 -5.70
C ASN A 220 -3.04 3.45 -4.67
N ILE A 221 -4.25 3.97 -4.44
CA ILE A 221 -5.27 3.28 -3.63
C ILE A 221 -5.67 1.95 -4.28
N GLY A 222 -5.86 1.92 -5.59
CA GLY A 222 -6.14 0.70 -6.35
C GLY A 222 -5.02 -0.34 -6.20
N GLN A 223 -3.77 0.06 -6.30
CA GLN A 223 -2.59 -0.79 -6.07
C GLN A 223 -2.60 -1.38 -4.66
N MET A 224 -2.83 -0.54 -3.64
CA MET A 224 -2.95 -0.96 -2.24
C MET A 224 -4.05 -2.02 -2.04
N ILE A 225 -5.23 -1.81 -2.64
CA ILE A 225 -6.37 -2.74 -2.53
C ILE A 225 -6.01 -4.08 -3.18
N ILE A 226 -5.53 -4.07 -4.42
CA ILE A 226 -5.15 -5.30 -5.14
C ILE A 226 -4.02 -6.02 -4.41
N GLY A 227 -2.99 -5.28 -3.98
CA GLY A 227 -1.90 -5.81 -3.19
C GLY A 227 -2.39 -6.51 -1.92
N THR A 228 -3.33 -5.90 -1.21
CA THR A 228 -3.95 -6.47 -0.01
C THR A 228 -4.71 -7.77 -0.29
N LEU A 229 -5.55 -7.76 -1.34
CA LEU A 229 -6.38 -8.90 -1.75
C LEU A 229 -5.54 -10.11 -2.18
N VAL A 230 -4.37 -9.88 -2.75
CA VAL A 230 -3.45 -10.94 -3.19
C VAL A 230 -2.52 -11.38 -2.07
N ALA A 231 -1.83 -10.44 -1.43
CA ALA A 231 -0.76 -10.76 -0.49
C ALA A 231 -1.25 -11.48 0.77
N ILE A 232 -2.40 -11.10 1.33
CA ILE A 232 -2.88 -11.69 2.60
C ILE A 232 -3.26 -13.16 2.45
N PRO A 233 -4.09 -13.58 1.46
CA PRO A 233 -4.41 -14.99 1.26
C PRO A 233 -3.18 -15.84 0.93
N VAL A 234 -2.29 -15.32 0.06
CA VAL A 234 -1.07 -16.02 -0.35
C VAL A 234 -0.12 -16.18 0.84
N ALA A 235 0.10 -15.12 1.64
CA ALA A 235 0.91 -15.21 2.85
C ALA A 235 0.36 -16.24 3.84
N LYS A 236 -0.97 -16.27 4.01
CA LYS A 236 -1.64 -17.24 4.89
C LYS A 236 -1.47 -18.67 4.38
N MET A 237 -1.58 -18.89 3.07
CA MET A 237 -1.36 -20.18 2.43
C MET A 237 0.08 -20.65 2.61
N ILE A 238 1.06 -19.81 2.29
CA ILE A 238 2.49 -20.14 2.43
C ILE A 238 2.85 -20.45 3.88
N LYS A 239 2.38 -19.67 4.85
CA LYS A 239 2.63 -19.94 6.28
C LYS A 239 2.00 -21.25 6.77
N ARG A 240 0.91 -21.71 6.16
CA ARG A 240 0.32 -23.02 6.45
C ARG A 240 1.14 -24.16 5.85
N MET A 241 1.63 -24.01 4.63
CA MET A 241 2.45 -25.03 3.94
C MET A 241 3.85 -25.12 4.54
N PHE A 242 4.42 -24.00 4.98
CA PHE A 242 5.78 -23.89 5.51
C PHE A 242 5.79 -23.18 6.87
N PRO A 243 5.38 -23.85 7.97
CA PRO A 243 5.29 -23.25 9.30
C PRO A 243 6.61 -22.67 9.82
N GLN A 244 7.75 -23.19 9.37
CA GLN A 244 9.09 -22.71 9.72
C GLN A 244 9.34 -21.25 9.28
N ILE A 245 8.66 -20.75 8.25
CA ILE A 245 8.77 -19.37 7.79
C ILE A 245 8.14 -18.40 8.82
N SER A 246 7.21 -18.87 9.64
CA SER A 246 6.55 -18.04 10.65
C SER A 246 7.48 -17.58 11.79
N GLY A 247 8.68 -18.14 11.90
CA GLY A 247 9.70 -17.80 12.89
C GLY A 247 10.72 -16.73 12.45
N PHE A 248 10.60 -16.21 11.22
CA PHE A 248 11.42 -15.13 10.67
C PHE A 248 10.72 -13.77 10.81
#